data_a3b09c1eb70ea7caf3d00adeb61d8ee0
#
_entry.id   a3b09c1eb70ea7caf3d00adeb61d8ee0
#
_cell.length_a   1.000
_cell.length_b   1.000
_cell.length_c   1.000
_cell.angle_alpha   90.00
_cell.angle_beta   90.00
_cell.angle_gamma   90.00
#
_symmetry.space_group_name_H-M   'P 1'
#
loop_
_entity.id
_entity.type
_entity.pdbx_description
1 polymer ?
#
loop_
_entity_poly.entity_id
_entity_poly.type
_entity_poly.pdbx_seq_one_letter_code
_entity_poly.pdbx_strand_id
1 'polypeptide(L)'
;MTARTERLLYDFVCVELLQRSKSQVQPITTNDVGRWIASQLATCGKNWSPSVTARVARGVLAALRDFGLLEGASKKRIAPVYLPIESFAYIAFALHQAGVSGPQLVQHRDWQLFLLSPPMVEQMFLEADRSGLLRFQVAGKILRMNFPATNFGEMVDVVVARAY
;
A
#
# COMPACT_ATOMS: atom_id res chain seq x y z
N MET A 1 4.16 22.47 0.49
CA MET A 1 5.33 21.62 0.18
C MET A 1 5.09 20.13 0.48
N THR A 2 4.29 19.81 1.46
CA THR A 2 3.98 18.45 1.96
C THR A 2 3.33 17.55 0.89
N ALA A 3 2.32 18.01 0.16
CA ALA A 3 1.58 17.22 -0.82
C ALA A 3 2.43 16.63 -1.98
N ARG A 4 3.55 17.28 -2.35
CA ARG A 4 4.46 16.77 -3.39
C ARG A 4 5.36 15.65 -2.90
N THR A 5 5.74 15.69 -1.61
CA THR A 5 6.58 14.67 -1.00
C THR A 5 5.75 13.40 -0.72
N GLU A 6 4.52 13.58 -0.27
CA GLU A 6 3.57 12.47 -0.06
C GLU A 6 3.25 11.75 -1.37
N ARG A 7 2.96 12.49 -2.44
CA ARG A 7 2.70 11.89 -3.75
C ARG A 7 3.92 11.15 -4.31
N LEU A 8 5.12 11.70 -4.16
CA LEU A 8 6.34 11.06 -4.61
C LEU A 8 6.58 9.73 -3.88
N LEU A 9 6.38 9.71 -2.56
CA LEU A 9 6.50 8.51 -1.75
C LEU A 9 5.45 7.47 -2.15
N TYR A 10 4.20 7.90 -2.31
CA TYR A 10 3.10 7.05 -2.76
C TYR A 10 3.41 6.41 -4.12
N ASP A 11 3.80 7.21 -5.10
CA ASP A 11 4.11 6.72 -6.44
C ASP A 11 5.34 5.81 -6.45
N PHE A 12 6.35 6.08 -5.61
CA PHE A 12 7.51 5.19 -5.47
C PHE A 12 7.11 3.81 -4.94
N VAL A 13 6.26 3.74 -3.93
CA VAL A 13 5.79 2.46 -3.37
C VAL A 13 4.93 1.71 -4.39
N CYS A 14 3.93 2.38 -4.97
CA CYS A 14 2.96 1.75 -5.85
C CYS A 14 3.53 1.31 -7.21
N VAL A 15 4.61 1.93 -7.66
CA VAL A 15 5.20 1.62 -8.97
C VAL A 15 6.52 0.87 -8.80
N GLU A 16 7.52 1.53 -8.24
CA GLU A 16 8.89 1.02 -8.21
C GLU A 16 9.07 -0.08 -7.17
N LEU A 17 8.62 0.15 -5.93
CA LEU A 17 8.82 -0.82 -4.85
C LEU A 17 8.01 -2.10 -5.08
N LEU A 18 6.77 -1.98 -5.54
CA LEU A 18 5.93 -3.12 -5.90
C LEU A 18 6.53 -3.94 -7.05
N GLN A 19 7.09 -3.30 -8.06
CA GLN A 19 7.76 -4.00 -9.16
C GLN A 19 9.01 -4.73 -8.68
N ARG A 20 9.81 -4.08 -7.83
CA ARG A 20 11.01 -4.70 -7.24
C ARG A 20 10.68 -5.87 -6.33
N SER A 21 9.58 -5.80 -5.57
CA SER A 21 9.14 -6.93 -4.73
C SER A 21 8.82 -8.18 -5.56
N LYS A 22 8.22 -8.01 -6.74
CA LYS A 22 7.90 -9.10 -7.66
C LYS A 22 9.14 -9.70 -8.34
N SER A 23 10.11 -8.85 -8.68
CA SER A 23 11.33 -9.26 -9.39
C SER A 23 12.48 -9.68 -8.46
N GLN A 24 12.29 -9.59 -7.14
CA GLN A 24 13.29 -9.91 -6.11
C GLN A 24 14.61 -9.13 -6.25
N VAL A 25 14.57 -7.97 -6.91
CA VAL A 25 15.76 -7.13 -7.12
C VAL A 25 16.14 -6.43 -5.82
N GLN A 26 17.26 -6.85 -5.25
CA GLN A 26 17.80 -6.34 -3.96
C GLN A 26 19.31 -6.15 -4.08
N PRO A 27 19.92 -5.23 -3.37
CA PRO A 27 19.35 -4.22 -2.46
C PRO A 27 18.84 -2.95 -3.18
N ILE A 28 18.13 -2.08 -2.42
CA ILE A 28 17.69 -0.76 -2.89
C ILE A 28 18.65 0.30 -2.37
N THR A 29 19.23 1.09 -3.28
CA THR A 29 20.22 2.11 -2.95
C THR A 29 19.68 3.52 -3.14
N THR A 30 20.35 4.52 -2.55
CA THR A 30 20.04 5.94 -2.78
C THR A 30 20.14 6.31 -4.27
N ASN A 31 21.09 5.70 -5.01
CA ASN A 31 21.22 5.94 -6.44
C ASN A 31 20.02 5.41 -7.25
N ASP A 32 19.47 4.27 -6.85
CA ASP A 32 18.28 3.71 -7.51
C ASP A 32 17.08 4.63 -7.35
N VAL A 33 16.83 5.08 -6.12
CA VAL A 33 15.76 6.05 -5.82
C VAL A 33 16.02 7.38 -6.53
N GLY A 34 17.26 7.85 -6.56
CA GLY A 34 17.65 9.09 -7.26
C GLY A 34 17.38 9.01 -8.77
N ARG A 35 17.72 7.90 -9.42
CA ARG A 35 17.44 7.67 -10.85
C ARG A 35 15.93 7.64 -11.13
N TRP A 36 15.17 6.97 -10.28
CA TRP A 36 13.72 6.93 -10.41
C TRP A 36 13.11 8.33 -10.24
N ILE A 37 13.53 9.12 -9.23
CA ILE A 37 13.08 10.51 -9.04
C ILE A 37 13.40 11.35 -10.29
N ALA A 38 14.62 11.24 -10.82
CA ALA A 38 15.03 11.98 -12.01
C ALA A 38 14.14 11.63 -13.24
N SER A 39 13.81 10.35 -13.43
CA SER A 39 12.91 9.92 -14.49
C SER A 39 11.50 10.50 -14.33
N GLN A 40 10.95 10.52 -13.10
CA GLN A 40 9.63 11.09 -12.83
C GLN A 40 9.62 12.62 -13.05
N LEU A 41 10.68 13.32 -12.68
CA LEU A 41 10.79 14.76 -12.92
C LEU A 41 10.88 15.09 -14.41
N ALA A 42 11.62 14.29 -15.17
CA ALA A 42 11.77 14.46 -16.61
C ALA A 42 10.42 14.37 -17.35
N THR A 43 9.52 13.47 -16.93
CA THR A 43 8.16 13.38 -17.51
C THR A 43 7.33 14.65 -17.29
N CYS A 44 7.65 15.44 -16.26
CA CYS A 44 7.00 16.70 -15.95
C CYS A 44 7.79 17.94 -16.47
N GLY A 45 8.84 17.73 -17.26
CA GLY A 45 9.72 18.80 -17.74
C GLY A 45 10.49 19.52 -16.62
N LYS A 46 10.73 18.82 -15.48
CA LYS A 46 11.42 19.37 -14.29
C LYS A 46 12.74 18.67 -14.07
N ASN A 47 13.67 19.39 -13.46
CA ASN A 47 14.96 18.85 -13.07
C ASN A 47 15.37 19.41 -11.70
N TRP A 48 15.98 18.57 -10.87
CA TRP A 48 16.58 18.96 -9.60
C TRP A 48 18.09 18.81 -9.66
N SER A 49 18.80 19.60 -8.88
CA SER A 49 20.24 19.41 -8.73
C SER A 49 20.55 18.03 -8.14
N PRO A 50 21.73 17.46 -8.44
CA PRO A 50 22.14 16.15 -7.90
C PRO A 50 22.08 16.09 -6.37
N SER A 51 22.44 17.17 -5.69
CA SER A 51 22.40 17.26 -4.23
C SER A 51 20.99 17.22 -3.66
N VAL A 52 20.03 17.90 -4.31
CA VAL A 52 18.62 17.88 -3.93
C VAL A 52 18.03 16.49 -4.16
N THR A 53 18.30 15.89 -5.33
CA THR A 53 17.84 14.53 -5.67
C THR A 53 18.35 13.51 -4.65
N ALA A 54 19.64 13.56 -4.30
CA ALA A 54 20.23 12.65 -3.32
C ALA A 54 19.63 12.84 -1.91
N ARG A 55 19.37 14.09 -1.51
CA ARG A 55 18.74 14.38 -0.20
C ARG A 55 17.31 13.83 -0.14
N VAL A 56 16.51 14.05 -1.18
CA VAL A 56 15.14 13.53 -1.26
C VAL A 56 15.13 12.00 -1.31
N ALA A 57 16.04 11.38 -2.09
CA ALA A 57 16.15 9.92 -2.16
C ALA A 57 16.47 9.30 -0.78
N ARG A 58 17.35 9.91 -0.01
CA ARG A 58 17.62 9.48 1.37
C ARG A 58 16.40 9.62 2.28
N GLY A 59 15.64 10.71 2.14
CA GLY A 59 14.40 10.95 2.87
C GLY A 59 13.34 9.88 2.55
N VAL A 60 13.16 9.54 1.28
CA VAL A 60 12.26 8.45 0.83
C VAL A 60 12.67 7.12 1.46
N LEU A 61 13.95 6.75 1.39
CA LEU A 61 14.45 5.50 1.99
C LEU A 61 14.31 5.46 3.51
N ALA A 62 14.48 6.60 4.19
CA ALA A 62 14.27 6.70 5.64
C ALA A 62 12.79 6.51 5.99
N ALA A 63 11.89 7.20 5.30
CA ALA A 63 10.46 7.07 5.52
C ALA A 63 9.97 5.62 5.28
N LEU A 64 10.43 4.96 4.21
CA LEU A 64 10.06 3.58 3.93
C LEU A 64 10.54 2.59 4.99
N ARG A 65 11.72 2.85 5.57
CA ARG A 65 12.21 2.07 6.71
C ARG A 65 11.37 2.32 7.95
N ASP A 66 11.05 3.57 8.24
CA ASP A 66 10.28 3.96 9.42
C ASP A 66 8.83 3.44 9.34
N PHE A 67 8.29 3.28 8.12
CA PHE A 67 7.01 2.59 7.87
C PHE A 67 7.11 1.05 7.81
N GLY A 68 8.29 0.48 8.01
CA GLY A 68 8.48 -0.97 8.00
C GLY A 68 8.43 -1.64 6.62
N LEU A 69 8.46 -0.87 5.53
CA LEU A 69 8.51 -1.41 4.16
C LEU A 69 9.93 -1.79 3.73
N LEU A 70 10.94 -1.22 4.38
CA LEU A 70 12.34 -1.54 4.16
C LEU A 70 13.05 -1.88 5.46
N GLU A 71 13.99 -2.80 5.39
CA GLU A 71 14.91 -3.16 6.47
C GLU A 71 16.38 -2.99 6.04
N GLY A 72 17.29 -2.93 7.01
CA GLY A 72 18.72 -2.78 6.79
C GLY A 72 19.21 -1.33 6.86
N ALA A 73 20.50 -1.15 7.21
CA ALA A 73 21.13 0.16 7.38
C ALA A 73 21.61 0.74 6.05
N SER A 74 22.69 0.20 5.48
CA SER A 74 23.29 0.67 4.23
C SER A 74 22.76 -0.03 2.99
N LYS A 75 22.52 -1.33 3.07
CA LYS A 75 21.88 -2.14 2.03
C LYS A 75 20.44 -2.41 2.44
N LYS A 76 19.53 -1.61 1.91
CA LYS A 76 18.09 -1.73 2.22
C LYS A 76 17.46 -2.84 1.38
N ARG A 77 16.63 -3.65 2.03
CA ARG A 77 15.84 -4.71 1.40
C ARG A 77 14.37 -4.47 1.70
N ILE A 78 13.50 -4.97 0.83
CA ILE A 78 12.08 -4.97 1.10
C ILE A 78 11.82 -5.91 2.28
N ALA A 79 11.22 -5.37 3.35
CA ALA A 79 10.81 -6.15 4.49
C ALA A 79 9.61 -7.03 4.14
N PRO A 80 9.42 -8.18 4.81
CA PRO A 80 8.17 -8.91 4.72
C PRO A 80 7.02 -8.03 5.23
N VAL A 81 6.15 -7.59 4.33
CA VAL A 81 5.00 -6.79 4.72
C VAL A 81 3.91 -7.72 5.22
N TYR A 82 3.53 -7.54 6.49
CA TYR A 82 2.41 -8.23 7.10
C TYR A 82 1.31 -7.22 7.41
N LEU A 83 0.15 -7.40 6.80
CA LEU A 83 -1.06 -6.64 7.11
C LEU A 83 -2.02 -7.56 7.88
N PRO A 84 -2.26 -7.30 9.19
CA PRO A 84 -3.23 -8.06 9.95
C PRO A 84 -4.61 -8.03 9.28
N ILE A 85 -5.34 -9.13 9.37
CA ILE A 85 -6.64 -9.26 8.70
C ILE A 85 -7.67 -8.26 9.23
N GLU A 86 -7.58 -7.90 10.50
CA GLU A 86 -8.39 -6.88 11.15
C GLU A 86 -8.11 -5.49 10.57
N SER A 87 -6.83 -5.15 10.40
CA SER A 87 -6.40 -3.89 9.77
C SER A 87 -6.82 -3.83 8.31
N PHE A 88 -6.71 -4.94 7.59
CA PHE A 88 -7.19 -5.06 6.23
C PHE A 88 -8.70 -4.79 6.12
N ALA A 89 -9.50 -5.42 6.98
CA ALA A 89 -10.96 -5.25 6.99
C ALA A 89 -11.35 -3.80 7.32
N TYR A 90 -10.64 -3.16 8.25
CA TYR A 90 -10.86 -1.74 8.58
C TYR A 90 -10.54 -0.81 7.40
N ILE A 91 -9.42 -1.03 6.71
CA ILE A 91 -9.05 -0.25 5.51
C ILE A 91 -10.06 -0.48 4.39
N ALA A 92 -10.50 -1.73 4.18
CA ALA A 92 -11.53 -2.06 3.19
C ALA A 92 -12.85 -1.33 3.48
N PHE A 93 -13.23 -1.26 4.76
CA PHE A 93 -14.40 -0.50 5.20
C PHE A 93 -14.24 1.00 4.93
N ALA A 94 -13.06 1.57 5.22
CA ALA A 94 -12.78 2.98 4.96
C ALA A 94 -12.89 3.33 3.47
N LEU A 95 -12.36 2.48 2.60
CA LEU A 95 -12.49 2.64 1.14
C LEU A 95 -13.96 2.50 0.70
N HIS A 96 -14.70 1.58 1.29
CA HIS A 96 -16.13 1.41 1.01
C HIS A 96 -16.94 2.65 1.41
N GLN A 97 -16.67 3.23 2.58
CA GLN A 97 -17.29 4.48 3.03
C GLN A 97 -16.93 5.68 2.12
N ALA A 98 -15.77 5.64 1.47
CA ALA A 98 -15.39 6.61 0.44
C ALA A 98 -16.07 6.38 -0.92
N GLY A 99 -17.00 5.40 -1.02
CA GLY A 99 -17.77 5.12 -2.23
C GLY A 99 -17.15 4.07 -3.16
N VAL A 100 -16.04 3.44 -2.76
CA VAL A 100 -15.42 2.36 -3.55
C VAL A 100 -16.17 1.05 -3.30
N SER A 101 -16.61 0.34 -4.33
CA SER A 101 -17.40 -0.89 -4.18
C SER A 101 -17.08 -1.95 -5.25
N GLY A 102 -17.49 -3.18 -4.98
CA GLY A 102 -17.37 -4.30 -5.90
C GLY A 102 -15.92 -4.56 -6.38
N PRO A 103 -15.72 -4.84 -7.67
CA PRO A 103 -14.37 -5.10 -8.21
C PRO A 103 -13.37 -3.96 -8.00
N GLN A 104 -13.84 -2.70 -7.92
CA GLN A 104 -12.98 -1.54 -7.71
C GLN A 104 -12.31 -1.58 -6.33
N LEU A 105 -12.97 -2.17 -5.32
CA LEU A 105 -12.39 -2.30 -3.99
C LEU A 105 -11.22 -3.29 -3.99
N VAL A 106 -11.33 -4.41 -4.71
CA VAL A 106 -10.23 -5.39 -4.86
C VAL A 106 -9.05 -4.79 -5.64
N GLN A 107 -9.34 -3.98 -6.64
CA GLN A 107 -8.33 -3.38 -7.53
C GLN A 107 -7.85 -2.01 -7.05
N HIS A 108 -8.27 -1.56 -5.86
CA HIS A 108 -7.94 -0.23 -5.39
C HIS A 108 -6.42 -0.06 -5.24
N ARG A 109 -5.92 1.10 -5.72
CA ARG A 109 -4.48 1.37 -5.77
C ARG A 109 -3.83 1.42 -4.39
N ASP A 110 -4.56 1.78 -3.35
CA ASP A 110 -4.02 1.89 -1.99
C ASP A 110 -3.54 0.56 -1.41
N TRP A 111 -4.03 -0.59 -1.92
CA TRP A 111 -3.48 -1.89 -1.53
C TRP A 111 -2.02 -2.06 -1.91
N GLN A 112 -1.56 -1.35 -2.93
CA GLN A 112 -0.17 -1.35 -3.35
C GLN A 112 0.76 -0.70 -2.32
N LEU A 113 0.23 0.14 -1.41
CA LEU A 113 0.99 0.65 -0.26
C LEU A 113 1.46 -0.45 0.69
N PHE A 114 0.74 -1.57 0.69
CA PHE A 114 1.07 -2.79 1.45
C PHE A 114 1.72 -3.87 0.57
N LEU A 115 2.18 -3.51 -0.62
CA LEU A 115 2.74 -4.41 -1.64
C LEU A 115 1.80 -5.57 -2.03
N LEU A 116 0.49 -5.40 -1.83
CA LEU A 116 -0.52 -6.39 -2.19
C LEU A 116 -0.89 -6.27 -3.67
N SER A 117 -0.85 -7.39 -4.37
CA SER A 117 -1.41 -7.53 -5.71
C SER A 117 -2.91 -7.84 -5.65
N PRO A 118 -3.71 -7.57 -6.70
CA PRO A 118 -5.14 -7.88 -6.70
C PRO A 118 -5.49 -9.33 -6.30
N PRO A 119 -4.78 -10.38 -6.75
CA PRO A 119 -5.03 -11.74 -6.27
C PRO A 119 -4.79 -11.91 -4.76
N MET A 120 -3.78 -11.25 -4.20
CA MET A 120 -3.52 -11.29 -2.74
C MET A 120 -4.63 -10.56 -1.98
N VAL A 121 -5.10 -9.43 -2.50
CA VAL A 121 -6.23 -8.68 -1.92
C VAL A 121 -7.49 -9.54 -1.91
N GLU A 122 -7.78 -10.27 -2.99
CA GLU A 122 -8.92 -11.18 -3.06
C GLU A 122 -8.83 -12.30 -2.02
N GLN A 123 -7.65 -12.89 -1.84
CA GLN A 123 -7.41 -13.88 -0.78
C GLN A 123 -7.65 -13.30 0.61
N MET A 124 -7.22 -12.07 0.87
CA MET A 124 -7.45 -11.40 2.15
C MET A 124 -8.95 -11.11 2.37
N PHE A 125 -9.72 -10.79 1.32
CA PHE A 125 -11.17 -10.67 1.44
C PHE A 125 -11.83 -12.00 1.81
N LEU A 126 -11.40 -13.11 1.23
CA LEU A 126 -11.87 -14.45 1.60
C LEU A 126 -11.53 -14.80 3.05
N GLU A 127 -10.34 -14.43 3.50
CA GLU A 127 -9.92 -14.65 4.89
C GLU A 127 -10.72 -13.77 5.87
N ALA A 128 -10.96 -12.50 5.54
CA ALA A 128 -11.78 -11.60 6.32
C ALA A 128 -13.25 -12.06 6.42
N ASP A 129 -13.80 -12.67 5.35
CA ASP A 129 -15.12 -13.28 5.36
C ASP A 129 -15.16 -14.50 6.31
N ARG A 130 -14.17 -15.38 6.22
CA ARG A 130 -14.05 -16.53 7.13
C ARG A 130 -13.92 -16.12 8.60
N SER A 131 -13.21 -15.02 8.85
CA SER A 131 -13.06 -14.44 10.19
C SER A 131 -14.29 -13.67 10.66
N GLY A 132 -15.32 -13.51 9.81
CA GLY A 132 -16.56 -12.81 10.13
C GLY A 132 -16.40 -11.28 10.27
N LEU A 133 -15.33 -10.70 9.72
CA LEU A 133 -15.06 -9.26 9.72
C LEU A 133 -15.86 -8.52 8.65
N LEU A 134 -16.24 -9.22 7.59
CA LEU A 134 -17.08 -8.74 6.50
C LEU A 134 -17.74 -9.93 5.80
N ARG A 135 -18.61 -9.68 4.82
CA ARG A 135 -19.12 -10.69 3.89
C ARG A 135 -18.63 -10.43 2.49
N PHE A 136 -17.96 -11.42 1.91
CA PHE A 136 -17.42 -11.38 0.56
C PHE A 136 -18.02 -12.48 -0.29
N GLN A 137 -18.77 -12.09 -1.33
CA GLN A 137 -19.48 -13.02 -2.20
C GLN A 137 -19.05 -12.79 -3.66
N VAL A 138 -18.66 -13.87 -4.32
CA VAL A 138 -18.28 -13.88 -5.73
C VAL A 138 -19.28 -14.75 -6.49
N ALA A 139 -20.00 -14.16 -7.44
CA ALA A 139 -20.90 -14.87 -8.32
C ALA A 139 -20.57 -14.51 -9.79
N GLY A 140 -19.72 -15.30 -10.42
CA GLY A 140 -19.21 -15.01 -11.75
C GLY A 140 -18.39 -13.71 -11.77
N LYS A 141 -18.88 -12.67 -12.48
CA LYS A 141 -18.25 -11.35 -12.53
C LYS A 141 -18.76 -10.38 -11.46
N ILE A 142 -19.75 -10.79 -10.66
CA ILE A 142 -20.35 -9.94 -9.63
C ILE A 142 -19.64 -10.18 -8.32
N LEU A 143 -19.07 -9.11 -7.77
CA LEU A 143 -18.46 -9.06 -6.46
C LEU A 143 -19.37 -8.24 -5.53
N ARG A 144 -19.82 -8.85 -4.43
CA ARG A 144 -20.59 -8.17 -3.38
C ARG A 144 -19.81 -8.20 -2.09
N MET A 145 -19.74 -7.05 -1.44
CA MET A 145 -19.15 -6.89 -0.11
C MET A 145 -20.15 -6.21 0.80
N ASN A 146 -20.36 -6.80 1.97
CA ASN A 146 -21.19 -6.24 3.02
C ASN A 146 -20.36 -6.18 4.30
N PHE A 147 -20.42 -5.06 4.97
CA PHE A 147 -19.77 -4.86 6.26
C PHE A 147 -20.81 -4.94 7.36
N PRO A 148 -20.48 -5.56 8.52
CA PRO A 148 -21.37 -5.65 9.67
C PRO A 148 -21.52 -4.31 10.43
N ALA A 149 -20.88 -3.26 9.94
CA ALA A 149 -20.83 -1.91 10.52
C ALA A 149 -21.35 -0.88 9.53
N THR A 150 -21.98 0.18 10.05
CA THR A 150 -22.46 1.32 9.27
C THR A 150 -21.59 2.57 9.43
N ASN A 151 -20.78 2.61 10.48
CA ASN A 151 -19.86 3.71 10.79
C ASN A 151 -18.54 3.18 11.35
N PHE A 152 -17.54 4.08 11.45
CA PHE A 152 -16.19 3.71 11.88
C PHE A 152 -16.13 3.20 13.33
N GLY A 153 -16.98 3.72 14.24
CA GLY A 153 -17.04 3.24 15.62
C GLY A 153 -17.46 1.78 15.70
N GLU A 154 -18.56 1.44 15.04
CA GLU A 154 -19.04 0.05 14.95
C GLU A 154 -18.01 -0.88 14.31
N MET A 155 -17.28 -0.40 13.27
CA MET A 155 -16.25 -1.22 12.64
C MET A 155 -15.07 -1.48 13.58
N VAL A 156 -14.70 -0.50 14.41
CA VAL A 156 -13.68 -0.71 15.46
C VAL A 156 -14.15 -1.78 16.45
N ASP A 157 -15.39 -1.73 16.89
CA ASP A 157 -15.96 -2.73 17.82
C ASP A 157 -15.91 -4.14 17.21
N VAL A 158 -16.25 -4.28 15.92
CA VAL A 158 -16.17 -5.54 15.18
C VAL A 158 -14.75 -6.07 15.12
N VAL A 159 -13.79 -5.20 14.83
CA VAL A 159 -12.36 -5.55 14.72
C VAL A 159 -11.81 -5.95 16.07
N VAL A 160 -12.08 -5.18 17.13
CA VAL A 160 -11.62 -5.48 18.51
C VAL A 160 -12.21 -6.78 19.02
N ALA A 161 -13.51 -7.04 18.81
CA ALA A 161 -14.16 -8.28 19.22
C ALA A 161 -13.58 -9.55 18.57
N ARG A 162 -12.82 -9.42 17.48
CA ARG A 162 -12.20 -10.53 16.75
C ARG A 162 -10.70 -10.69 17.02
N ALA A 163 -10.05 -9.61 17.51
CA ALA A 163 -8.63 -9.62 17.85
C ALA A 163 -8.32 -10.31 19.20
N TYR A 164 -9.34 -10.58 20.01
CA TYR A 164 -9.29 -11.21 21.32
C TYR A 164 -10.29 -12.37 21.42
#